data_f73c356ef9064c3ff08d5a5ab9148a95
#
_entry.id   f73c356ef9064c3ff08d5a5ab9148a95
#
_cell.length_a   1.000
_cell.length_b   1.000
_cell.length_c   1.000
_cell.angle_alpha   90.00
_cell.angle_beta   90.00
_cell.angle_gamma   90.00
#
_symmetry.space_group_name_H-M   'P 1'
#
loop_
_entity.id
_entity.type
_entity.pdbx_description
1 polymer ?
#
loop_
_entity_poly.entity_id
_entity_poly.type
_entity_poly.pdbx_seq_one_letter_code
_entity_poly.pdbx_strand_id
1 'polypeptide(L)'
;WFAREGTEYTYNLNFESKQQYFRRLNAGNNSSNYFQQKNRWSVDGSVSPGPQRTWESEKFMTSLMGSAYSLKLPKINRNVLRTMIGLRKYICAQFKPNVSKVLYDKLQSKNVLDFSMGWGDRLAGFYASETSKYYVGIDPRKENHPIYKEQSEFYDKHKTMFEPKKNTEFICSPAEDVDFTKYKDTFDTVFTSPPYFNVERYSYDDTQSWVNYKEINEWNEQFLHKTLKNLWCSVKSGGY
;
A
#
# COMPACT_ATOMS: atom_id res chain seq x y z
N TRP A 1 -13.41 -14.90 -4.88
CA TRP A 1 -13.45 -13.96 -6.01
C TRP A 1 -12.06 -13.34 -6.27
N PHE A 2 -11.47 -12.72 -5.28
CA PHE A 2 -10.14 -12.09 -5.38
C PHE A 2 -9.02 -13.12 -5.71
N ALA A 3 -9.04 -14.27 -5.07
CA ALA A 3 -8.08 -15.34 -5.30
C ALA A 3 -8.17 -15.94 -6.72
N ARG A 4 -9.37 -16.11 -7.25
CA ARG A 4 -9.58 -16.65 -8.61
C ARG A 4 -9.05 -15.70 -9.68
N GLU A 5 -9.39 -14.41 -9.62
CA GLU A 5 -8.85 -13.44 -10.56
C GLU A 5 -7.32 -13.30 -10.46
N GLY A 6 -6.77 -13.43 -9.25
CA GLY A 6 -5.33 -13.41 -9.04
C GLY A 6 -4.59 -14.60 -9.66
N THR A 7 -5.22 -15.78 -9.77
CA THR A 7 -4.59 -16.99 -10.33
C THR A 7 -4.62 -17.05 -11.86
N GLU A 8 -5.69 -16.58 -12.49
CA GLU A 8 -5.81 -16.63 -13.95
C GLU A 8 -4.91 -15.62 -14.68
N TYR A 9 -4.53 -14.54 -14.01
CA TYR A 9 -3.80 -13.42 -14.60
C TYR A 9 -2.45 -13.17 -13.93
N THR A 10 -1.98 -14.10 -13.12
CA THR A 10 -0.65 -13.99 -12.52
C THR A 10 0.41 -14.08 -13.60
N TYR A 11 1.29 -13.10 -13.61
CA TYR A 11 2.43 -13.02 -14.49
C TYR A 11 3.22 -14.33 -14.49
N ASN A 12 3.46 -14.85 -15.66
CA ASN A 12 4.47 -15.88 -15.81
C ASN A 12 5.83 -15.19 -15.68
N LEU A 13 6.27 -14.94 -14.45
CA LEU A 13 7.62 -14.46 -14.14
C LEU A 13 8.60 -15.61 -14.36
N ASN A 14 8.80 -15.97 -15.61
CA ASN A 14 9.89 -16.86 -15.96
C ASN A 14 11.16 -16.00 -16.09
N PHE A 15 11.98 -16.00 -15.05
CA PHE A 15 13.26 -15.27 -15.05
C PHE A 15 14.26 -15.84 -16.06
N GLU A 16 14.02 -17.03 -16.61
CA GLU A 16 14.88 -17.70 -17.59
C GLU A 16 14.52 -17.33 -19.03
N SER A 17 13.32 -16.81 -19.30
CA SER A 17 12.91 -16.43 -20.64
C SER A 17 13.11 -14.95 -20.90
N LYS A 18 13.67 -14.62 -22.08
CA LYS A 18 13.82 -13.23 -22.55
C LYS A 18 12.50 -12.52 -22.91
N GLN A 19 11.38 -13.23 -22.84
CA GLN A 19 10.03 -12.71 -23.13
C GLN A 19 9.19 -12.73 -21.86
N GLN A 20 9.34 -11.70 -21.03
CA GLN A 20 8.53 -11.52 -19.83
C GLN A 20 7.52 -10.41 -20.08
N TYR A 21 6.23 -10.75 -20.05
CA TYR A 21 5.16 -9.79 -20.20
C TYR A 21 4.55 -9.45 -18.85
N PHE A 22 4.76 -8.22 -18.39
CA PHE A 22 3.98 -7.66 -17.29
C PHE A 22 2.66 -7.11 -17.80
N ARG A 23 1.59 -7.87 -17.67
CA ARG A 23 0.27 -7.34 -17.96
C ARG A 23 -0.23 -6.54 -16.76
N ARG A 24 -0.52 -5.25 -16.96
CA ARG A 24 -1.15 -4.42 -15.93
C ARG A 24 -2.57 -4.92 -15.67
N LEU A 25 -2.80 -5.45 -14.47
CA LEU A 25 -4.12 -5.81 -13.98
C LEU A 25 -4.49 -4.91 -12.79
N ASN A 26 -5.77 -4.67 -12.65
CA ASN A 26 -6.34 -3.95 -11.50
C ASN A 26 -7.07 -4.91 -10.53
N ALA A 27 -6.85 -6.21 -10.66
CA ALA A 27 -7.39 -7.22 -9.77
C ALA A 27 -6.95 -6.91 -8.33
N GLY A 28 -7.89 -6.95 -7.39
CA GLY A 28 -7.66 -6.65 -5.99
C GLY A 28 -7.65 -5.17 -5.61
N ASN A 29 -7.56 -4.22 -6.54
CA ASN A 29 -7.56 -2.78 -6.22
C ASN A 29 -8.82 -2.32 -5.47
N ASN A 30 -9.92 -3.06 -5.60
CA ASN A 30 -11.14 -2.77 -4.85
C ASN A 30 -10.97 -2.96 -3.34
N SER A 31 -9.97 -3.68 -2.88
CA SER A 31 -9.68 -3.87 -1.46
C SER A 31 -9.44 -2.53 -0.76
N SER A 32 -8.39 -1.81 -1.11
CA SER A 32 -8.12 -0.51 -0.49
C SER A 32 -9.15 0.56 -0.88
N ASN A 33 -9.84 0.42 -2.02
CA ASN A 33 -10.98 1.28 -2.34
C ASN A 33 -12.17 1.05 -1.40
N TYR A 34 -12.40 -0.16 -0.95
CA TYR A 34 -13.48 -0.48 -0.02
C TYR A 34 -13.13 -0.11 1.42
N PHE A 35 -11.99 -0.60 1.92
CA PHE A 35 -11.62 -0.43 3.31
C PHE A 35 -11.02 0.95 3.62
N GLN A 36 -10.16 1.49 2.77
CA GLN A 36 -9.33 2.66 3.05
C GLN A 36 -9.74 3.94 2.29
N GLN A 37 -10.85 3.93 1.58
CA GLN A 37 -11.23 5.06 0.71
C GLN A 37 -11.28 6.39 1.46
N LYS A 38 -11.87 6.41 2.65
CA LYS A 38 -11.98 7.62 3.49
C LYS A 38 -10.60 8.18 3.85
N ASN A 39 -9.69 7.32 4.31
CA ASN A 39 -8.35 7.71 4.70
C ASN A 39 -7.52 8.18 3.49
N ARG A 40 -7.68 7.52 2.34
CA ARG A 40 -7.02 7.93 1.10
C ARG A 40 -7.49 9.28 0.59
N TRP A 41 -8.75 9.61 0.79
CA TRP A 41 -9.31 10.90 0.36
C TRP A 41 -8.82 12.08 1.20
N SER A 42 -8.39 11.85 2.43
CA SER A 42 -7.82 12.88 3.30
C SER A 42 -6.35 13.19 3.04
N VAL A 43 -5.67 12.42 2.18
CA VAL A 43 -4.25 12.62 1.86
C VAL A 43 -4.05 13.77 0.90
N ASP A 44 -3.12 14.66 1.23
CA ASP A 44 -2.67 15.75 0.36
C ASP A 44 -1.39 15.35 -0.40
N GLY A 45 -1.22 15.88 -1.61
CA GLY A 45 0.08 15.91 -2.27
C GLY A 45 0.91 17.10 -1.81
N SER A 46 2.21 17.09 -2.09
CA SER A 46 3.11 18.19 -1.77
C SER A 46 2.71 19.52 -2.45
N VAL A 47 2.13 19.43 -3.65
CA VAL A 47 1.75 20.61 -4.47
C VAL A 47 0.25 20.66 -4.80
N SER A 48 -0.52 19.63 -4.45
CA SER A 48 -1.94 19.54 -4.80
C SER A 48 -2.76 19.08 -3.59
N PRO A 49 -3.94 19.65 -3.36
CA PRO A 49 -4.82 19.21 -2.29
C PRO A 49 -5.37 17.81 -2.59
N GLY A 50 -5.64 17.04 -1.53
CA GLY A 50 -6.36 15.79 -1.63
C GLY A 50 -7.84 15.97 -1.99
N PRO A 51 -8.56 14.86 -2.27
CA PRO A 51 -9.98 14.91 -2.64
C PRO A 51 -10.85 15.58 -1.58
N GLN A 52 -10.64 15.28 -0.31
CA GLN A 52 -11.39 15.87 0.79
C GLN A 52 -11.19 17.39 0.85
N ARG A 53 -9.94 17.84 0.89
CA ARG A 53 -9.62 19.26 0.92
C ARG A 53 -10.09 20.00 -0.32
N THR A 54 -10.08 19.33 -1.48
CA THR A 54 -10.63 19.88 -2.73
C THR A 54 -12.13 20.10 -2.60
N TRP A 55 -12.86 19.13 -2.04
CA TRP A 55 -14.30 19.20 -1.84
C TRP A 55 -14.71 20.30 -0.85
N GLU A 56 -13.95 20.48 0.23
CA GLU A 56 -14.24 21.43 1.30
C GLU A 56 -13.83 22.89 0.95
N SER A 57 -13.09 23.10 -0.13
CA SER A 57 -12.58 24.42 -0.53
C SER A 57 -13.22 24.94 -1.81
N GLU A 58 -13.93 26.05 -1.72
CA GLU A 58 -14.51 26.73 -2.88
C GLU A 58 -13.46 27.03 -3.97
N LYS A 59 -12.27 27.50 -3.58
CA LYS A 59 -11.16 27.80 -4.49
C LYS A 59 -10.75 26.55 -5.29
N PHE A 60 -10.58 25.42 -4.63
CA PHE A 60 -10.15 24.18 -5.29
C PHE A 60 -11.26 23.54 -6.09
N MET A 61 -12.51 23.62 -5.62
CA MET A 61 -13.67 23.16 -6.38
C MET A 61 -13.87 24.00 -7.64
N THR A 62 -13.77 25.33 -7.56
CA THR A 62 -13.84 26.21 -8.73
C THR A 62 -12.76 25.86 -9.76
N SER A 63 -11.53 25.62 -9.32
CA SER A 63 -10.44 25.18 -10.20
C SER A 63 -10.71 23.82 -10.85
N LEU A 64 -11.28 22.86 -10.08
CA LEU A 64 -11.67 21.55 -10.58
C LEU A 64 -12.78 21.66 -11.63
N MET A 65 -13.82 22.43 -11.33
CA MET A 65 -14.96 22.66 -12.25
C MET A 65 -14.53 23.42 -13.51
N GLY A 66 -13.63 24.39 -13.38
CA GLY A 66 -13.02 25.07 -14.51
C GLY A 66 -12.30 24.13 -15.46
N SER A 67 -11.75 23.02 -14.96
CA SER A 67 -11.16 21.96 -15.81
C SER A 67 -12.22 21.23 -16.65
N ALA A 68 -13.41 20.97 -16.11
CA ALA A 68 -14.52 20.38 -16.85
C ALA A 68 -14.96 21.30 -18.00
N TYR A 69 -15.06 22.59 -17.71
CA TYR A 69 -15.41 23.60 -18.73
C TYR A 69 -14.34 23.67 -19.83
N SER A 70 -13.08 23.71 -19.48
CA SER A 70 -11.97 23.77 -20.44
C SER A 70 -11.90 22.52 -21.32
N LEU A 71 -12.27 21.37 -20.77
CA LEU A 71 -12.33 20.10 -21.51
C LEU A 71 -13.63 19.94 -22.32
N LYS A 72 -14.51 20.96 -22.32
CA LYS A 72 -15.82 20.95 -23.01
C LYS A 72 -16.66 19.72 -22.68
N LEU A 73 -16.64 19.30 -21.41
CA LEU A 73 -17.41 18.12 -20.97
C LEU A 73 -18.90 18.49 -20.91
N PRO A 74 -19.78 17.78 -21.66
CA PRO A 74 -21.16 18.22 -21.85
C PRO A 74 -22.03 18.01 -20.62
N LYS A 75 -21.61 17.14 -19.70
CA LYS A 75 -22.38 16.77 -18.50
C LYS A 75 -21.47 16.32 -17.39
N ILE A 76 -21.65 16.87 -16.19
CA ILE A 76 -20.95 16.40 -15.00
C ILE A 76 -21.64 15.15 -14.47
N ASN A 77 -20.94 14.04 -14.47
CA ASN A 77 -21.35 12.78 -13.91
C ASN A 77 -20.18 12.12 -13.14
N ARG A 78 -20.43 10.97 -12.51
CA ARG A 78 -19.43 10.25 -11.73
C ARG A 78 -18.12 9.98 -12.49
N ASN A 79 -18.20 9.59 -13.75
CA ASN A 79 -17.03 9.28 -14.57
C ASN A 79 -16.22 10.54 -14.91
N VAL A 80 -16.93 11.62 -15.24
CA VAL A 80 -16.31 12.93 -15.49
C VAL A 80 -15.60 13.44 -14.24
N LEU A 81 -16.24 13.42 -13.08
CA LEU A 81 -15.62 13.82 -11.80
C LEU A 81 -14.36 12.98 -11.51
N ARG A 82 -14.45 11.67 -11.68
CA ARG A 82 -13.30 10.78 -11.51
C ARG A 82 -12.14 11.13 -12.45
N THR A 83 -12.44 11.41 -13.71
CA THR A 83 -11.43 11.82 -14.70
C THR A 83 -10.79 13.15 -14.31
N MET A 84 -11.58 14.14 -13.92
CA MET A 84 -11.09 15.44 -13.50
C MET A 84 -10.16 15.35 -12.28
N ILE A 85 -10.54 14.58 -11.26
CA ILE A 85 -9.72 14.32 -10.06
C ILE A 85 -8.43 13.63 -10.48
N GLY A 86 -8.49 12.62 -11.33
CA GLY A 86 -7.32 11.89 -11.82
C GLY A 86 -6.36 12.77 -12.63
N LEU A 87 -6.87 13.67 -13.48
CA LEU A 87 -6.06 14.62 -14.25
C LEU A 87 -5.33 15.61 -13.36
N ARG A 88 -5.92 16.03 -12.26
CA ARG A 88 -5.32 16.93 -11.27
C ARG A 88 -4.38 16.22 -10.30
N LYS A 89 -4.28 14.89 -10.35
CA LYS A 89 -3.46 14.06 -9.43
C LYS A 89 -3.79 14.29 -7.95
N TYR A 90 -5.06 14.46 -7.64
CA TYR A 90 -5.53 14.70 -6.26
C TYR A 90 -5.69 13.41 -5.45
N ILE A 91 -5.57 12.23 -6.06
CA ILE A 91 -5.71 10.95 -5.36
C ILE A 91 -4.34 10.34 -5.14
N CYS A 92 -4.04 9.98 -3.89
CA CYS A 92 -2.80 9.30 -3.55
C CYS A 92 -2.67 7.94 -4.24
N ALA A 93 -1.43 7.52 -4.45
CA ALA A 93 -1.09 6.27 -5.09
C ALA A 93 -1.66 5.06 -4.34
N GLN A 94 -1.86 3.98 -5.09
CA GLN A 94 -2.35 2.69 -4.60
C GLN A 94 -1.41 1.60 -5.10
N PHE A 95 -0.95 0.73 -4.19
CA PHE A 95 -0.20 -0.44 -4.58
C PHE A 95 -1.14 -1.45 -5.26
N LYS A 96 -0.59 -2.37 -6.05
CA LYS A 96 -1.39 -3.40 -6.73
C LYS A 96 -1.30 -4.73 -5.99
N PRO A 97 -2.39 -5.19 -5.36
CA PRO A 97 -2.40 -6.42 -4.57
C PRO A 97 -1.95 -7.67 -5.33
N ASN A 98 -2.26 -7.74 -6.64
CA ASN A 98 -1.83 -8.86 -7.46
C ASN A 98 -0.31 -8.94 -7.62
N VAL A 99 0.41 -7.83 -7.58
CA VAL A 99 1.88 -7.83 -7.64
C VAL A 99 2.47 -8.49 -6.39
N SER A 100 1.99 -8.10 -5.20
CA SER A 100 2.45 -8.71 -3.95
C SER A 100 2.09 -10.19 -3.89
N LYS A 101 0.86 -10.60 -4.31
CA LYS A 101 0.50 -12.01 -4.40
C LYS A 101 1.51 -12.80 -5.23
N VAL A 102 1.79 -12.33 -6.46
CA VAL A 102 2.70 -13.02 -7.37
C VAL A 102 4.10 -13.14 -6.79
N LEU A 103 4.62 -12.07 -6.19
CA LEU A 103 5.94 -12.08 -5.58
C LEU A 103 6.01 -13.06 -4.41
N TYR A 104 5.04 -13.03 -3.51
CA TYR A 104 5.01 -13.94 -2.38
C TYR A 104 4.96 -15.41 -2.81
N ASP A 105 4.14 -15.74 -3.80
CA ASP A 105 4.03 -17.10 -4.32
C ASP A 105 5.30 -17.53 -5.08
N LYS A 106 5.87 -16.63 -5.88
CA LYS A 106 7.08 -16.92 -6.65
C LYS A 106 8.32 -17.12 -5.77
N LEU A 107 8.45 -16.29 -4.73
CA LEU A 107 9.54 -16.38 -3.75
C LEU A 107 9.27 -17.43 -2.66
N GLN A 108 8.12 -18.12 -2.72
CA GLN A 108 7.70 -19.09 -1.69
C GLN A 108 7.71 -18.51 -0.27
N SER A 109 7.32 -17.24 -0.16
CA SER A 109 7.36 -16.44 1.06
C SER A 109 6.33 -16.94 2.08
N LYS A 110 6.78 -17.62 3.13
CA LYS A 110 5.90 -18.07 4.23
C LYS A 110 5.68 -16.94 5.23
N ASN A 111 6.74 -16.25 5.60
CA ASN A 111 6.72 -15.15 6.56
C ASN A 111 7.15 -13.86 5.87
N VAL A 112 6.31 -12.85 5.93
CA VAL A 112 6.47 -11.58 5.22
C VAL A 112 6.51 -10.43 6.20
N LEU A 113 7.46 -9.52 6.01
CA LEU A 113 7.50 -8.22 6.68
C LEU A 113 7.21 -7.10 5.69
N ASP A 114 6.33 -6.18 6.06
CA ASP A 114 5.99 -4.96 5.32
C ASP A 114 6.10 -3.75 6.27
N PHE A 115 7.20 -3.04 6.20
CA PHE A 115 7.50 -1.95 7.14
C PHE A 115 6.90 -0.58 6.75
N SER A 116 6.05 -0.55 5.72
CA SER A 116 5.28 0.63 5.31
C SER A 116 3.99 0.19 4.62
N MET A 117 3.10 -0.48 5.38
CA MET A 117 1.98 -1.22 4.80
C MET A 117 0.89 -0.36 4.13
N GLY A 118 0.84 0.93 4.43
CA GLY A 118 0.01 1.91 3.73
C GLY A 118 -1.48 1.57 3.72
N TRP A 119 -2.06 1.31 2.55
CA TRP A 119 -3.50 1.08 2.40
C TRP A 119 -3.93 -0.39 2.53
N GLY A 120 -3.03 -1.28 2.97
CA GLY A 120 -3.32 -2.70 3.11
C GLY A 120 -3.41 -3.46 1.77
N ASP A 121 -2.89 -2.90 0.68
CA ASP A 121 -2.89 -3.58 -0.61
C ASP A 121 -1.94 -4.79 -0.63
N ARG A 122 -0.78 -4.70 0.04
CA ARG A 122 0.14 -5.84 0.18
C ARG A 122 -0.37 -6.88 1.17
N LEU A 123 -1.12 -6.45 2.20
CA LEU A 123 -1.89 -7.35 3.06
C LEU A 123 -2.95 -8.13 2.25
N ALA A 124 -3.66 -7.47 1.33
CA ALA A 124 -4.60 -8.14 0.43
C ALA A 124 -3.89 -9.19 -0.45
N GLY A 125 -2.72 -8.86 -0.97
CA GLY A 125 -1.89 -9.82 -1.72
C GLY A 125 -1.40 -10.98 -0.87
N PHE A 126 -1.06 -10.74 0.42
CA PHE A 126 -0.73 -11.79 1.38
C PHE A 126 -1.90 -12.75 1.58
N TYR A 127 -3.10 -12.24 1.78
CA TYR A 127 -4.30 -13.08 1.92
C TYR A 127 -4.60 -13.90 0.65
N ALA A 128 -4.33 -13.35 -0.52
CA ALA A 128 -4.50 -14.02 -1.80
C ALA A 128 -3.37 -15.01 -2.15
N SER A 129 -2.22 -14.93 -1.47
CA SER A 129 -1.08 -15.85 -1.68
C SER A 129 -1.39 -17.24 -1.18
N GLU A 130 -0.96 -18.26 -1.92
CA GLU A 130 -1.10 -19.68 -1.56
C GLU A 130 0.01 -20.15 -0.60
N THR A 131 1.13 -19.44 -0.58
CA THR A 131 2.32 -19.81 0.19
C THR A 131 2.44 -19.11 1.53
N SER A 132 2.00 -17.85 1.62
CA SER A 132 2.22 -16.99 2.78
C SER A 132 1.32 -17.38 3.96
N LYS A 133 1.91 -17.39 5.17
CA LYS A 133 1.25 -17.82 6.41
C LYS A 133 1.29 -16.79 7.54
N TYR A 134 2.36 -16.00 7.59
CA TYR A 134 2.56 -14.97 8.62
C TYR A 134 2.95 -13.64 8.00
N TYR A 135 2.29 -12.58 8.43
CA TYR A 135 2.52 -11.21 7.94
C TYR A 135 2.65 -10.26 9.12
N VAL A 136 3.73 -9.51 9.14
CA VAL A 136 3.91 -8.39 10.04
C VAL A 136 3.87 -7.11 9.21
N GLY A 137 2.92 -6.24 9.53
CA GLY A 137 2.74 -4.95 8.88
C GLY A 137 2.99 -3.80 9.86
N ILE A 138 3.80 -2.84 9.43
CA ILE A 138 4.13 -1.65 10.22
C ILE A 138 3.63 -0.42 9.47
N ASP A 139 2.96 0.47 10.18
CA ASP A 139 2.50 1.77 9.65
C ASP A 139 2.32 2.74 10.82
N PRO A 140 2.84 3.98 10.75
CA PRO A 140 2.69 4.94 11.84
C PRO A 140 1.31 5.58 11.91
N ARG A 141 0.48 5.46 10.86
CA ARG A 141 -0.82 6.11 10.78
C ARG A 141 -1.89 5.37 11.58
N LYS A 142 -2.25 5.93 12.74
CA LYS A 142 -3.19 5.34 13.71
C LYS A 142 -4.56 5.00 13.11
N GLU A 143 -5.09 5.85 12.23
CA GLU A 143 -6.40 5.67 11.61
C GLU A 143 -6.49 4.43 10.70
N ASN A 144 -5.35 3.94 10.20
CA ASN A 144 -5.33 2.76 9.37
C ASN A 144 -5.46 1.45 10.17
N HIS A 145 -5.04 1.41 11.44
CA HIS A 145 -4.94 0.17 12.21
C HIS A 145 -6.27 -0.53 12.50
N PRO A 146 -7.34 0.15 12.89
CA PRO A 146 -8.65 -0.49 13.00
C PRO A 146 -9.10 -1.12 11.69
N ILE A 147 -8.78 -0.47 10.57
CA ILE A 147 -9.18 -0.91 9.23
C ILE A 147 -8.37 -2.12 8.78
N TYR A 148 -7.08 -2.23 9.14
CA TYR A 148 -6.30 -3.43 8.88
C TYR A 148 -6.87 -4.67 9.58
N LYS A 149 -7.37 -4.50 10.81
CA LYS A 149 -8.05 -5.56 11.55
C LYS A 149 -9.35 -5.97 10.85
N GLU A 150 -10.20 -4.99 10.51
CA GLU A 150 -11.44 -5.22 9.76
C GLU A 150 -11.16 -5.96 8.44
N GLN A 151 -10.14 -5.52 7.70
CA GLN A 151 -9.73 -6.14 6.44
C GLN A 151 -9.27 -7.58 6.64
N SER A 152 -8.47 -7.86 7.67
CA SER A 152 -8.03 -9.22 8.01
C SER A 152 -9.18 -10.13 8.41
N GLU A 153 -10.05 -9.66 9.29
CA GLU A 153 -11.24 -10.40 9.73
C GLU A 153 -12.19 -10.70 8.57
N PHE A 154 -12.35 -9.74 7.66
CA PHE A 154 -13.14 -9.93 6.44
C PHE A 154 -12.57 -11.07 5.59
N TYR A 155 -11.26 -11.08 5.33
CA TYR A 155 -10.64 -12.14 4.53
C TYR A 155 -10.69 -13.49 5.25
N ASP A 156 -10.44 -13.54 6.55
CA ASP A 156 -10.52 -14.78 7.34
C ASP A 156 -11.92 -15.37 7.33
N LYS A 157 -12.95 -14.53 7.38
CA LYS A 157 -14.35 -14.97 7.31
C LYS A 157 -14.73 -15.54 5.93
N HIS A 158 -14.11 -15.05 4.86
CA HIS A 158 -14.51 -15.42 3.49
C HIS A 158 -13.57 -16.44 2.84
N LYS A 159 -12.54 -16.91 3.55
CA LYS A 159 -11.69 -17.98 3.04
C LYS A 159 -12.42 -19.32 3.04
N THR A 160 -11.98 -20.19 2.15
CA THR A 160 -12.45 -21.57 2.10
C THR A 160 -11.78 -22.43 3.18
N MET A 161 -12.39 -23.57 3.54
CA MET A 161 -11.81 -24.51 4.52
C MET A 161 -10.47 -25.12 4.06
N PHE A 162 -10.16 -25.06 2.77
CA PHE A 162 -8.91 -25.60 2.20
C PHE A 162 -7.78 -24.57 2.17
N GLU A 163 -8.05 -23.30 2.43
CA GLU A 163 -7.02 -22.27 2.45
C GLU A 163 -6.22 -22.30 3.76
N PRO A 164 -4.90 -22.07 3.71
CA PRO A 164 -4.07 -22.11 4.90
C PRO A 164 -4.50 -21.03 5.90
N LYS A 165 -4.34 -21.35 7.18
CA LYS A 165 -4.51 -20.33 8.23
C LYS A 165 -3.48 -19.22 8.05
N LYS A 166 -3.95 -17.99 8.06
CA LYS A 166 -3.12 -16.76 7.98
C LYS A 166 -3.01 -16.15 9.37
N ASN A 167 -1.81 -15.72 9.72
CA ASN A 167 -1.58 -14.97 10.95
C ASN A 167 -1.07 -13.58 10.60
N THR A 168 -1.59 -12.56 11.24
CA THR A 168 -1.21 -11.16 11.01
C THR A 168 -0.88 -10.46 12.31
N GLU A 169 0.13 -9.61 12.27
CA GLU A 169 0.48 -8.69 13.35
C GLU A 169 0.61 -7.29 12.77
N PHE A 170 0.01 -6.29 13.43
CA PHE A 170 0.05 -4.90 12.99
C PHE A 170 0.66 -4.03 14.05
N ILE A 171 1.73 -3.31 13.71
CA ILE A 171 2.51 -2.46 14.59
C ILE A 171 2.27 -1.00 14.21
N CYS A 172 1.69 -0.24 15.14
CA CYS A 172 1.45 1.19 14.98
C CYS A 172 2.67 1.97 15.50
N SER A 173 3.66 2.17 14.64
CA SER A 173 4.91 2.86 14.97
C SER A 173 5.59 3.34 13.69
N PRO A 174 6.42 4.40 13.75
CA PRO A 174 7.47 4.62 12.76
C PRO A 174 8.35 3.38 12.64
N ALA A 175 8.69 2.99 11.41
CA ALA A 175 9.44 1.75 11.18
C ALA A 175 10.88 1.81 11.73
N GLU A 176 11.49 2.98 11.71
CA GLU A 176 12.83 3.26 12.24
C GLU A 176 12.95 3.13 13.76
N ASP A 177 11.82 3.07 14.48
CA ASP A 177 11.76 2.97 15.94
C ASP A 177 11.33 1.58 16.42
N VAL A 178 11.05 0.66 15.48
CA VAL A 178 10.66 -0.71 15.84
C VAL A 178 11.89 -1.53 16.21
N ASP A 179 11.79 -2.26 17.33
CA ASP A 179 12.76 -3.28 17.72
C ASP A 179 12.48 -4.58 16.97
N PHE A 180 13.34 -4.90 16.02
CA PHE A 180 13.27 -6.12 15.20
C PHE A 180 13.98 -7.33 15.84
N THR A 181 14.63 -7.20 16.97
CA THR A 181 15.37 -8.31 17.61
C THR A 181 14.47 -9.49 17.97
N LYS A 182 13.21 -9.20 18.34
CA LYS A 182 12.17 -10.22 18.60
C LYS A 182 11.79 -11.06 17.35
N TYR A 183 12.15 -10.60 16.16
CA TYR A 183 11.89 -11.28 14.89
C TYR A 183 13.16 -11.87 14.26
N LYS A 184 14.23 -12.04 15.02
CA LYS A 184 15.48 -12.57 14.49
C LYS A 184 15.23 -13.83 13.64
N ASP A 185 15.80 -13.86 12.42
CA ASP A 185 15.72 -14.97 11.47
C ASP A 185 14.27 -15.47 11.21
N THR A 186 13.30 -14.53 11.15
CA THR A 186 11.89 -14.87 11.05
C THR A 186 11.32 -14.77 9.64
N PHE A 187 11.72 -13.73 8.87
CA PHE A 187 11.09 -13.43 7.60
C PHE A 187 11.83 -14.04 6.41
N ASP A 188 11.04 -14.66 5.52
CA ASP A 188 11.55 -15.13 4.23
C ASP A 188 11.64 -13.97 3.22
N THR A 189 10.76 -12.96 3.39
CA THR A 189 10.67 -11.82 2.48
C THR A 189 10.32 -10.55 3.24
N VAL A 190 11.08 -9.50 2.97
CA VAL A 190 10.73 -8.12 3.31
C VAL A 190 10.28 -7.42 2.04
N PHE A 191 9.00 -7.10 1.94
CA PHE A 191 8.43 -6.48 0.75
C PHE A 191 7.54 -5.30 1.10
N THR A 192 7.98 -4.12 0.75
CA THR A 192 7.33 -2.87 1.12
C THR A 192 7.32 -1.85 -0.01
N SER A 193 6.61 -0.77 0.19
CA SER A 193 6.66 0.44 -0.62
C SER A 193 6.78 1.62 0.35
N PRO A 194 7.99 2.05 0.70
CA PRO A 194 8.18 3.14 1.63
C PRO A 194 7.62 4.45 1.06
N PRO A 195 7.29 5.42 1.90
CA PRO A 195 6.85 6.73 1.44
C PRO A 195 7.93 7.37 0.54
N TYR A 196 7.49 8.09 -0.47
CA TYR A 196 8.39 8.79 -1.40
C TYR A 196 8.75 10.17 -0.85
N PHE A 197 9.48 10.21 0.26
CA PHE A 197 9.84 11.42 0.98
C PHE A 197 8.59 12.27 1.29
N ASN A 198 8.44 13.47 0.73
CA ASN A 198 7.32 14.39 0.96
C ASN A 198 6.34 14.51 -0.23
N VAL A 199 6.38 13.57 -1.19
CA VAL A 199 5.53 13.61 -2.38
C VAL A 199 4.05 13.47 -2.03
N GLU A 200 3.73 12.58 -1.11
CA GLU A 200 2.39 12.38 -0.56
C GLU A 200 2.42 12.61 0.96
N ARG A 201 1.51 13.43 1.46
CA ARG A 201 1.41 13.80 2.87
C ARG A 201 0.28 13.03 3.51
N TYR A 202 0.59 11.80 3.93
CA TYR A 202 -0.39 10.84 4.44
C TYR A 202 -1.07 11.31 5.74
N SER A 203 -0.33 11.96 6.62
CA SER A 203 -0.80 12.62 7.83
C SER A 203 0.15 13.77 8.19
N TYR A 204 -0.27 14.66 9.09
CA TYR A 204 0.55 15.75 9.63
C TYR A 204 1.06 15.45 11.04
N ASP A 205 0.90 14.20 11.50
CA ASP A 205 1.36 13.76 12.82
C ASP A 205 2.91 13.69 12.87
N ASP A 206 3.44 13.81 14.06
CA ASP A 206 4.86 13.69 14.38
C ASP A 206 5.45 12.28 14.19
N THR A 207 4.59 11.30 13.88
CA THR A 207 5.01 9.94 13.55
C THR A 207 5.36 9.75 12.06
N GLN A 208 5.13 10.78 11.23
CA GLN A 208 5.37 10.71 9.79
C GLN A 208 6.80 11.11 9.45
N SER A 209 7.48 10.28 8.66
CA SER A 209 8.89 10.54 8.29
C SER A 209 9.11 11.87 7.58
N TRP A 210 8.17 12.34 6.72
CA TRP A 210 8.27 13.63 6.06
C TRP A 210 8.04 14.82 7.02
N VAL A 211 7.39 14.61 8.16
CA VAL A 211 7.24 15.64 9.22
C VAL A 211 8.51 15.75 10.02
N ASN A 212 9.16 14.61 10.34
CA ASN A 212 10.36 14.55 11.16
C ASN A 212 11.62 14.93 10.40
N TYR A 213 11.74 14.46 9.16
CA TYR A 213 12.93 14.64 8.34
C TYR A 213 12.62 15.55 7.15
N LYS A 214 13.13 16.79 7.18
CA LYS A 214 12.78 17.82 6.20
C LYS A 214 13.64 17.78 4.95
N GLU A 215 14.87 17.29 5.08
CA GLU A 215 15.84 17.17 4.01
C GLU A 215 15.94 15.71 3.52
N ILE A 216 16.10 15.54 2.21
CA ILE A 216 16.13 14.20 1.60
C ILE A 216 17.27 13.34 2.13
N ASN A 217 18.42 13.93 2.42
CA ASN A 217 19.57 13.20 2.96
C ASN A 217 19.30 12.76 4.41
N GLU A 218 18.71 13.64 5.23
CA GLU A 218 18.30 13.29 6.58
C GLU A 218 17.25 12.16 6.58
N TRP A 219 16.25 12.26 5.70
CA TRP A 219 15.22 11.23 5.54
C TRP A 219 15.83 9.89 5.13
N ASN A 220 16.79 9.86 4.19
CA ASN A 220 17.49 8.66 3.79
C ASN A 220 18.23 8.03 4.98
N GLU A 221 18.99 8.81 5.74
CA GLU A 221 19.81 8.29 6.84
C GLU A 221 18.97 7.89 8.06
N GLN A 222 18.07 8.76 8.51
CA GLN A 222 17.37 8.59 9.79
C GLN A 222 16.11 7.71 9.67
N PHE A 223 15.48 7.66 8.50
CA PHE A 223 14.34 6.79 8.24
C PHE A 223 14.77 5.53 7.49
N LEU A 224 15.18 5.66 6.22
CA LEU A 224 15.33 4.51 5.34
C LEU A 224 16.51 3.60 5.74
N HIS A 225 17.71 4.16 5.85
CA HIS A 225 18.92 3.38 6.22
C HIS A 225 18.80 2.84 7.65
N LYS A 226 18.32 3.64 8.59
CA LYS A 226 18.08 3.19 9.97
C LYS A 226 17.12 2.00 10.03
N THR A 227 15.98 2.09 9.32
CA THR A 227 15.01 1.00 9.23
C THR A 227 15.64 -0.26 8.63
N LEU A 228 16.30 -0.14 7.47
CA LEU A 228 16.92 -1.27 6.79
C LEU A 228 17.99 -1.94 7.66
N LYS A 229 18.81 -1.16 8.35
CA LYS A 229 19.81 -1.67 9.28
C LYS A 229 19.18 -2.43 10.45
N ASN A 230 18.14 -1.87 11.05
CA ASN A 230 17.47 -2.47 12.21
C ASN A 230 16.77 -3.79 11.85
N LEU A 231 16.07 -3.83 10.70
CA LEU A 231 15.32 -5.02 10.29
C LEU A 231 16.21 -6.14 9.73
N TRP A 232 17.48 -5.88 9.41
CA TRP A 232 18.36 -6.86 8.77
C TRP A 232 18.48 -8.17 9.56
N CYS A 233 18.53 -8.10 10.88
CA CYS A 233 18.59 -9.28 11.75
C CYS A 233 17.34 -10.16 11.67
N SER A 234 16.24 -9.64 11.18
CA SER A 234 14.95 -10.35 11.10
C SER A 234 14.79 -11.17 9.80
N VAL A 235 15.64 -10.93 8.81
CA VAL A 235 15.64 -11.66 7.53
C VAL A 235 16.40 -12.97 7.69
N LYS A 236 15.82 -14.07 7.25
CA LYS A 236 16.47 -15.38 7.22
C LYS A 236 17.66 -15.40 6.26
N SER A 237 18.63 -16.27 6.51
CA SER A 237 19.64 -16.59 5.52
C SER A 237 18.98 -17.10 4.23
N GLY A 238 19.33 -16.49 3.08
CA GLY A 238 18.69 -16.78 1.79
C GLY A 238 17.29 -16.14 1.60
N GLY A 239 16.85 -15.27 2.52
CA GLY A 239 15.65 -14.44 2.37
C GLY A 239 15.85 -13.28 1.39
N TYR A 240 14.72 -12.63 1.03
CA TYR A 240 14.66 -11.56 0.03
C TYR A 240 14.25 -10.24 0.66
#